data_2fa5bc80eb0b954af1fce3ab755102b9
#
_entry.id   2fa5bc80eb0b954af1fce3ab755102b9
#
_cell.length_a   1.000
_cell.length_b   1.000
_cell.length_c   1.000
_cell.angle_alpha   90.00
_cell.angle_beta   90.00
_cell.angle_gamma   90.00
#
_symmetry.space_group_name_H-M   'P 1'
#
loop_
_entity.id
_entity.type
_entity.pdbx_description
1 polymer ?
#
loop_
_entity_poly.entity_id
_entity_poly.type
_entity_poly.pdbx_seq_one_letter_code
_entity_poly.pdbx_strand_id
1 'polypeptide(L)'
;MVMLAQNLGADQERREKTLKEIESWKVAYFTHELNITPDEAVSFWPLYNEMNQKLMGIDRQKRELRRSIYEKGAQCKEADCVEVLHKMMDLDSGRLVLKHEYYEKIAKTLPVSKLLKLDDIEERFRQKLFDYLRKRTNNNPPQKGPVK
;
A
#
# COMPACT_ATOMS: atom_id res chain seq x y z
N MET A 1 -26.04 10.48 21.17
CA MET A 1 -24.60 10.78 20.92
C MET A 1 -23.66 9.67 21.37
N VAL A 2 -23.90 8.96 22.44
CA VAL A 2 -22.98 7.88 22.93
C VAL A 2 -22.91 6.67 21.98
N MET A 3 -24.01 6.28 21.33
CA MET A 3 -24.02 5.12 20.41
C MET A 3 -23.19 5.31 19.11
N LEU A 4 -23.11 6.53 18.61
CA LEU A 4 -22.29 6.83 17.39
C LEU A 4 -20.79 6.74 17.68
N ALA A 5 -20.35 7.17 18.85
CA ALA A 5 -18.95 7.10 19.25
C ALA A 5 -18.50 5.65 19.50
N GLN A 6 -19.38 4.80 20.03
CA GLN A 6 -19.10 3.38 20.26
C GLN A 6 -18.98 2.60 18.95
N ASN A 7 -19.80 2.91 17.93
CA ASN A 7 -19.70 2.27 16.60
C ASN A 7 -18.44 2.69 15.86
N LEU A 8 -18.03 3.95 15.97
CA LEU A 8 -16.78 4.44 15.36
C LEU A 8 -15.54 3.76 15.98
N GLY A 9 -15.54 3.56 17.30
CA GLY A 9 -14.46 2.86 17.99
C GLY A 9 -14.36 1.39 17.58
N ALA A 10 -15.49 0.68 17.54
CA ALA A 10 -15.56 -0.72 17.14
C ALA A 10 -15.12 -0.95 15.68
N ASP A 11 -15.47 -0.02 14.77
CA ASP A 11 -15.05 -0.08 13.37
C ASP A 11 -13.55 0.19 13.23
N GLN A 12 -13.01 1.10 14.02
CA GLN A 12 -11.59 1.39 14.02
C GLN A 12 -10.77 0.20 14.54
N GLU A 13 -11.17 -0.40 15.67
CA GLU A 13 -10.52 -1.61 16.21
C GLU A 13 -10.56 -2.76 15.22
N ARG A 14 -11.67 -2.96 14.52
CA ARG A 14 -11.81 -3.99 13.48
C ARG A 14 -10.85 -3.75 12.31
N ARG A 15 -10.70 -2.50 11.87
CA ARG A 15 -9.76 -2.12 10.81
C ARG A 15 -8.32 -2.36 11.24
N GLU A 16 -7.94 -1.96 12.44
CA GLU A 16 -6.60 -2.17 12.99
C GLU A 16 -6.26 -3.67 13.10
N LYS A 17 -7.21 -4.48 13.58
CA LYS A 17 -7.06 -5.94 13.64
C LYS A 17 -6.84 -6.54 12.25
N THR A 18 -7.63 -6.12 11.26
CA THR A 18 -7.52 -6.58 9.88
C THR A 18 -6.16 -6.19 9.28
N LEU A 19 -5.67 -4.98 9.52
CA LEU A 19 -4.35 -4.54 9.05
C LEU A 19 -3.22 -5.36 9.67
N LYS A 20 -3.30 -5.70 10.94
CA LYS A 20 -2.32 -6.57 11.62
C LYS A 20 -2.33 -7.99 11.05
N GLU A 21 -3.50 -8.53 10.75
CA GLU A 21 -3.64 -9.86 10.12
C GLU A 21 -3.02 -9.87 8.72
N ILE A 22 -3.27 -8.84 7.92
CA ILE A 22 -2.69 -8.67 6.58
C ILE A 22 -1.15 -8.55 6.66
N GLU A 23 -0.64 -7.77 7.60
CA GLU A 23 0.81 -7.61 7.79
C GLU A 23 1.47 -8.93 8.19
N SER A 24 0.88 -9.69 9.12
CA SER A 24 1.37 -11.01 9.51
C SER A 24 1.36 -11.99 8.34
N TRP A 25 0.31 -11.97 7.53
CA TRP A 25 0.23 -12.79 6.32
C TRP A 25 1.29 -12.41 5.31
N LYS A 26 1.51 -11.12 5.09
CA LYS A 26 2.56 -10.60 4.20
C LYS A 26 3.95 -11.08 4.63
N VAL A 27 4.28 -10.95 5.91
CA VAL A 27 5.56 -11.40 6.46
C VAL A 27 5.76 -12.90 6.22
N ALA A 28 4.76 -13.72 6.53
CA ALA A 28 4.83 -15.16 6.32
C ALA A 28 4.98 -15.51 4.83
N TYR A 29 4.21 -14.88 3.95
CA TYR A 29 4.24 -15.12 2.52
C TYR A 29 5.60 -14.74 1.89
N PHE A 30 6.11 -13.55 2.19
CA PHE A 30 7.40 -13.07 1.68
C PHE A 30 8.56 -13.92 2.20
N THR A 31 8.53 -14.26 3.49
CA THR A 31 9.56 -15.11 4.11
C THR A 31 9.63 -16.47 3.41
N HIS A 32 8.49 -17.07 3.12
CA HIS A 32 8.41 -18.35 2.41
C HIS A 32 8.87 -18.22 0.95
N GLU A 33 8.30 -17.29 0.20
CA GLU A 33 8.53 -17.16 -1.25
C GLU A 33 9.96 -16.68 -1.59
N LEU A 34 10.54 -15.81 -0.77
CA LEU A 34 11.93 -15.35 -0.91
C LEU A 34 12.93 -16.28 -0.21
N ASN A 35 12.45 -17.25 0.56
CA ASN A 35 13.29 -18.10 1.39
C ASN A 35 14.23 -17.27 2.29
N ILE A 36 13.67 -16.28 2.98
CA ILE A 36 14.40 -15.39 3.88
C ILE A 36 14.79 -16.18 5.15
N THR A 37 16.09 -16.22 5.45
CA THR A 37 16.57 -16.81 6.71
C THR A 37 16.28 -15.88 7.90
N PRO A 38 16.27 -16.40 9.15
CA PRO A 38 16.12 -15.56 10.35
C PRO A 38 17.15 -14.42 10.42
N ASP A 39 18.39 -14.67 10.08
CA ASP A 39 19.45 -13.66 10.08
C ASP A 39 19.22 -12.59 9.00
N GLU A 40 18.82 -12.96 7.81
CA GLU A 40 18.45 -12.04 6.74
C GLU A 40 17.22 -11.20 7.12
N ALA A 41 16.25 -11.77 7.80
CA ALA A 41 15.02 -11.09 8.22
C ALA A 41 15.27 -9.89 9.14
N VAL A 42 16.28 -9.99 10.01
CA VAL A 42 16.66 -8.92 10.96
C VAL A 42 17.00 -7.62 10.24
N SER A 43 17.66 -7.70 9.09
CA SER A 43 18.07 -6.54 8.29
C SER A 43 17.06 -6.20 7.19
N PHE A 44 16.42 -7.20 6.59
CA PHE A 44 15.49 -7.02 5.47
C PHE A 44 14.24 -6.24 5.88
N TRP A 45 13.53 -6.68 6.91
CA TRP A 45 12.23 -6.11 7.27
C TRP A 45 12.28 -4.64 7.67
N PRO A 46 13.25 -4.16 8.48
CA PRO A 46 13.33 -2.74 8.79
C PRO A 46 13.51 -1.86 7.54
N LEU A 47 14.40 -2.27 6.63
CA LEU A 47 14.65 -1.54 5.38
C LEU A 47 13.45 -1.58 4.43
N TYR A 48 12.85 -2.75 4.28
CA TYR A 48 11.66 -2.94 3.44
C TYR A 48 10.46 -2.12 3.96
N ASN A 49 10.22 -2.13 5.26
CA ASN A 49 9.13 -1.38 5.88
C ASN A 49 9.34 0.14 5.76
N GLU A 50 10.55 0.62 5.96
CA GLU A 50 10.89 2.03 5.78
C GLU A 50 10.69 2.47 4.33
N MET A 51 11.17 1.69 3.37
CA MET A 51 10.95 1.91 1.94
C MET A 51 9.45 2.01 1.64
N ASN A 52 8.66 1.06 2.10
CA ASN A 52 7.22 1.04 1.85
C ASN A 52 6.49 2.24 2.44
N GLN A 53 6.84 2.68 3.63
CA GLN A 53 6.24 3.87 4.23
C GLN A 53 6.49 5.11 3.37
N LYS A 54 7.72 5.28 2.86
CA LYS A 54 8.08 6.39 1.97
C LYS A 54 7.37 6.29 0.62
N LEU A 55 7.28 5.09 0.03
CA LEU A 55 6.55 4.85 -1.22
C LEU A 55 5.05 5.15 -1.06
N MET A 56 4.44 4.73 0.05
CA MET A 56 3.04 5.05 0.37
C MET A 56 2.80 6.55 0.51
N GLY A 57 3.78 7.30 1.04
CA GLY A 57 3.75 8.76 1.11
C GLY A 57 3.69 9.39 -0.29
N ILE A 58 4.50 8.92 -1.22
CA ILE A 58 4.49 9.35 -2.62
C ILE A 58 3.15 9.02 -3.28
N ASP A 59 2.64 7.81 -3.10
CA ASP A 59 1.36 7.38 -3.66
C ASP A 59 0.18 8.22 -3.11
N ARG A 60 0.25 8.63 -1.84
CA ARG A 60 -0.71 9.55 -1.24
C ARG A 60 -0.68 10.92 -1.90
N GLN A 61 0.50 11.50 -2.09
CA GLN A 61 0.66 12.78 -2.79
C GLN A 61 0.11 12.73 -4.21
N LYS A 62 0.34 11.64 -4.94
CA LYS A 62 -0.23 11.44 -6.29
C LYS A 62 -1.75 11.39 -6.26
N ARG A 63 -2.34 10.70 -5.28
CA ARG A 63 -3.81 10.65 -5.13
C ARG A 63 -4.39 12.04 -4.83
N GLU A 64 -3.74 12.82 -3.99
CA GLU A 64 -4.17 14.19 -3.66
C GLU A 64 -4.12 15.11 -4.88
N LEU A 65 -3.04 15.05 -5.68
CA LEU A 65 -2.94 15.79 -6.94
C LEU A 65 -4.04 15.40 -7.93
N ARG A 66 -4.30 14.10 -8.07
CA ARG A 66 -5.35 13.60 -8.94
C ARG A 66 -6.73 14.06 -8.48
N ARG A 67 -6.99 14.00 -7.18
CA ARG A 67 -8.23 14.50 -6.58
C ARG A 67 -8.43 15.98 -6.85
N SER A 68 -7.39 16.81 -6.74
CA SER A 68 -7.48 18.24 -6.98
C SER A 68 -7.97 18.58 -8.40
N ILE A 69 -7.60 17.78 -9.39
CA ILE A 69 -8.06 17.92 -10.77
C ILE A 69 -9.53 17.49 -10.92
N TYR A 70 -9.91 16.35 -10.34
CA TYR A 70 -11.30 15.88 -10.41
C TYR A 70 -12.28 16.83 -9.70
N GLU A 71 -11.89 17.45 -8.60
CA GLU A 71 -12.70 18.43 -7.87
C GLU A 71 -12.92 19.71 -8.67
N LYS A 72 -11.94 20.15 -9.46
CA LYS A 72 -12.07 21.32 -10.38
C LYS A 72 -12.94 21.02 -11.61
N GLY A 73 -13.06 19.75 -12.02
CA GLY A 73 -13.86 19.29 -13.15
C GLY A 73 -13.55 20.03 -14.44
N ALA A 74 -14.62 20.45 -15.17
CA ALA A 74 -14.50 21.20 -16.44
C ALA A 74 -13.88 22.60 -16.27
N GLN A 75 -13.72 23.10 -15.07
CA GLN A 75 -13.11 24.41 -14.78
C GLN A 75 -11.59 24.32 -14.61
N CYS A 76 -10.98 23.15 -14.74
CA CYS A 76 -9.52 22.99 -14.70
C CYS A 76 -8.90 23.70 -15.91
N LYS A 77 -8.13 24.73 -15.65
CA LYS A 77 -7.37 25.43 -16.70
C LYS A 77 -6.25 24.51 -17.21
N GLU A 78 -5.97 24.57 -18.50
CA GLU A 78 -4.91 23.77 -19.14
C GLU A 78 -3.56 23.94 -18.44
N ALA A 79 -3.20 25.18 -18.08
CA ALA A 79 -1.96 25.44 -17.35
C ALA A 79 -1.88 24.71 -16.00
N ASP A 80 -2.97 24.63 -15.24
CA ASP A 80 -3.03 23.91 -13.97
C ASP A 80 -2.92 22.40 -14.19
N CYS A 81 -3.54 21.87 -15.23
CA CYS A 81 -3.46 20.46 -15.60
C CYS A 81 -2.03 20.07 -16.00
N VAL A 82 -1.34 20.89 -16.75
CA VAL A 82 0.07 20.68 -17.12
C VAL A 82 0.97 20.68 -15.88
N GLU A 83 0.77 21.62 -14.96
CA GLU A 83 1.52 21.67 -13.70
C GLU A 83 1.33 20.39 -12.87
N VAL A 84 0.09 19.93 -12.73
CA VAL A 84 -0.22 18.69 -12.01
C VAL A 84 0.40 17.48 -12.70
N LEU A 85 0.36 17.40 -14.03
CA LEU A 85 1.01 16.34 -14.78
C LEU A 85 2.51 16.28 -14.47
N HIS A 86 3.20 17.42 -14.52
CA HIS A 86 4.63 17.49 -14.21
C HIS A 86 4.92 17.08 -12.78
N LYS A 87 4.13 17.51 -11.80
CA LYS A 87 4.27 17.08 -10.39
C LYS A 87 4.09 15.58 -10.23
N MET A 88 3.14 14.99 -10.96
CA MET A 88 2.93 13.53 -10.93
C MET A 88 4.13 12.79 -11.54
N MET A 89 4.70 13.28 -12.63
CA MET A 89 5.90 12.70 -13.25
C MET A 89 7.12 12.81 -12.33
N ASP A 90 7.29 13.93 -11.64
CA ASP A 90 8.37 14.14 -10.66
C ASP A 90 8.23 13.17 -9.47
N LEU A 91 7.02 12.92 -9.00
CA LEU A 91 6.75 11.93 -7.96
C LEU A 91 7.08 10.51 -8.43
N ASP A 92 6.77 10.15 -9.67
CA ASP A 92 7.13 8.85 -10.26
C ASP A 92 8.65 8.69 -10.38
N SER A 93 9.36 9.72 -10.80
CA SER A 93 10.82 9.74 -10.84
C SER A 93 11.43 9.59 -9.45
N GLY A 94 10.91 10.33 -8.47
CA GLY A 94 11.32 10.22 -7.07
C GLY A 94 11.05 8.84 -6.47
N ARG A 95 9.95 8.19 -6.86
CA ARG A 95 9.62 6.81 -6.48
C ARG A 95 10.67 5.81 -6.96
N LEU A 96 11.11 5.94 -8.22
CA LEU A 96 12.16 5.08 -8.78
C LEU A 96 13.50 5.29 -8.08
N VAL A 97 13.91 6.53 -7.86
CA VAL A 97 15.15 6.87 -7.13
C VAL A 97 15.14 6.28 -5.73
N LEU A 98 14.03 6.45 -5.01
CA LEU A 98 13.86 5.91 -3.66
C LEU A 98 13.95 4.38 -3.64
N LYS A 99 13.28 3.71 -4.56
CA LYS A 99 13.31 2.25 -4.68
C LYS A 99 14.72 1.74 -4.98
N HIS A 100 15.42 2.40 -5.89
CA HIS A 100 16.81 2.09 -6.22
C HIS A 100 17.72 2.20 -4.99
N GLU A 101 17.64 3.27 -4.24
CA GLU A 101 18.41 3.49 -3.01
C GLU A 101 18.20 2.38 -1.98
N TYR A 102 16.94 1.99 -1.73
CA TYR A 102 16.64 0.93 -0.77
C TYR A 102 17.03 -0.46 -1.28
N TYR A 103 16.89 -0.73 -2.56
CA TYR A 103 17.34 -1.99 -3.13
C TYR A 103 18.85 -2.16 -3.00
N GLU A 104 19.63 -1.11 -3.16
CA GLU A 104 21.07 -1.14 -2.90
C GLU A 104 21.39 -1.41 -1.43
N LYS A 105 20.65 -0.80 -0.49
CA LYS A 105 20.81 -1.08 0.94
C LYS A 105 20.44 -2.53 1.28
N ILE A 106 19.34 -3.03 0.76
CA ILE A 106 18.88 -4.41 0.99
C ILE A 106 19.85 -5.41 0.36
N ALA A 107 20.40 -5.13 -0.81
CA ALA A 107 21.36 -6.00 -1.50
C ALA A 107 22.66 -6.23 -0.70
N LYS A 108 22.95 -5.42 0.31
CA LYS A 108 24.09 -5.63 1.22
C LYS A 108 23.84 -6.72 2.25
N THR A 109 22.58 -7.05 2.52
CA THR A 109 22.17 -7.97 3.58
C THR A 109 21.36 -9.16 3.08
N LEU A 110 20.78 -9.06 1.89
CA LEU A 110 20.00 -10.11 1.24
C LEU A 110 20.67 -10.48 -0.09
N PRO A 111 20.81 -11.77 -0.42
CA PRO A 111 21.30 -12.19 -1.75
C PRO A 111 20.49 -11.55 -2.88
N VAL A 112 21.18 -11.02 -3.87
CA VAL A 112 20.53 -10.34 -5.02
C VAL A 112 19.58 -11.29 -5.77
N SER A 113 19.88 -12.57 -5.81
CA SER A 113 19.01 -13.59 -6.39
C SER A 113 17.64 -13.69 -5.73
N LYS A 114 17.54 -13.39 -4.43
CA LYS A 114 16.27 -13.26 -3.70
C LYS A 114 15.61 -11.91 -3.99
N LEU A 115 16.39 -10.83 -3.97
CA LEU A 115 15.88 -9.48 -4.21
C LEU A 115 15.27 -9.31 -5.61
N LEU A 116 15.82 -9.98 -6.63
CA LEU A 116 15.28 -9.99 -7.99
C LEU A 116 13.85 -10.54 -8.09
N LYS A 117 13.42 -11.36 -7.14
CA LYS A 117 12.07 -11.94 -7.08
C LYS A 117 11.07 -11.06 -6.34
N LEU A 118 11.54 -10.02 -5.67
CA LEU A 118 10.70 -9.23 -4.75
C LEU A 118 9.51 -8.59 -5.47
N ASP A 119 9.72 -7.98 -6.64
CA ASP A 119 8.65 -7.32 -7.40
C ASP A 119 7.54 -8.31 -7.81
N ASP A 120 7.91 -9.48 -8.27
CA ASP A 120 6.96 -10.53 -8.65
C ASP A 120 6.19 -11.07 -7.44
N ILE A 121 6.86 -11.22 -6.31
CA ILE A 121 6.25 -11.67 -5.07
C ILE A 121 5.30 -10.62 -4.51
N GLU A 122 5.67 -9.35 -4.54
CA GLU A 122 4.79 -8.23 -4.19
C GLU A 122 3.52 -8.21 -5.04
N GLU A 123 3.64 -8.39 -6.35
CA GLU A 123 2.50 -8.42 -7.26
C GLU A 123 1.59 -9.63 -6.99
N ARG A 124 2.15 -10.81 -6.83
CA ARG A 124 1.38 -12.01 -6.49
C ARG A 124 0.67 -11.88 -5.14
N PHE A 125 1.32 -11.29 -4.15
CA PHE A 125 0.69 -11.01 -2.85
C PHE A 125 -0.47 -10.03 -2.98
N ARG A 126 -0.29 -8.95 -3.74
CA ARG A 126 -1.34 -7.95 -4.01
C ARG A 126 -2.57 -8.58 -4.64
N GLN A 127 -2.40 -9.46 -5.61
CA GLN A 127 -3.49 -10.20 -6.25
C GLN A 127 -4.21 -11.12 -5.25
N LYS A 128 -3.47 -11.87 -4.44
CA LYS A 128 -4.05 -12.74 -3.39
C LYS A 128 -4.82 -11.93 -2.35
N LEU A 129 -4.29 -10.80 -1.94
CA LEU A 129 -4.95 -9.87 -1.00
C LEU A 129 -6.24 -9.31 -1.58
N PHE A 130 -6.21 -8.88 -2.84
CA PHE A 130 -7.40 -8.39 -3.54
C PHE A 130 -8.50 -9.46 -3.60
N ASP A 131 -8.17 -10.68 -3.97
CA ASP A 131 -9.12 -11.80 -4.03
C ASP A 131 -9.70 -12.13 -2.65
N TYR A 132 -8.87 -12.11 -1.62
CA TYR A 132 -9.30 -12.32 -0.23
C TYR A 132 -10.31 -11.25 0.21
N LEU A 133 -10.00 -9.97 -0.02
CA LEU A 133 -10.87 -8.86 0.36
C LEU A 133 -12.18 -8.87 -0.44
N ARG A 134 -12.14 -9.20 -1.72
CA ARG A 134 -13.33 -9.33 -2.56
C ARG A 134 -14.27 -10.44 -2.06
N LYS A 135 -13.74 -11.61 -1.72
CA LYS A 135 -14.54 -12.72 -1.17
C LYS A 135 -15.17 -12.34 0.16
N ARG A 136 -14.45 -11.63 1.00
CA ARG A 136 -14.96 -11.16 2.30
C ARG A 136 -16.11 -10.17 2.14
N THR A 137 -16.03 -9.26 1.17
CA THR A 137 -17.10 -8.31 0.85
C THR A 137 -18.34 -9.01 0.32
N ASN A 138 -18.19 -10.02 -0.53
CA ASN A 138 -19.30 -10.78 -1.09
C ASN A 138 -20.02 -11.65 -0.05
N ASN A 139 -19.28 -12.13 0.96
CA ASN A 139 -19.86 -12.95 2.05
C ASN A 139 -20.53 -12.11 3.14
N ASN A 140 -20.40 -10.79 3.08
CA ASN A 140 -21.06 -9.86 4.01
C ASN A 140 -21.80 -8.80 3.18
N PRO A 141 -22.95 -9.16 2.55
CA PRO A 141 -23.70 -8.21 1.73
C PRO A 141 -24.11 -7.02 2.60
N PRO A 142 -24.14 -5.80 2.06
CA PRO A 142 -24.59 -4.64 2.79
C PRO A 142 -26.00 -4.90 3.30
N GLN A 143 -26.22 -4.80 4.60
CA GLN A 143 -27.54 -4.85 5.19
C GLN A 143 -28.37 -3.75 4.53
N LYS A 144 -29.34 -4.17 3.70
CA LYS A 144 -30.36 -3.26 3.18
C LYS A 144 -31.07 -2.67 4.39
N GLY A 145 -30.89 -1.39 4.60
CA GLY A 145 -31.66 -0.66 5.58
C GLY A 145 -33.17 -0.85 5.31
N PRO A 146 -34.01 -0.71 6.32
CA PRO A 146 -35.44 -0.94 6.17
C PRO A 146 -35.98 0.01 5.11
N VAL A 147 -36.51 -0.58 4.05
CA VAL A 147 -37.34 0.11 3.06
C VAL A 147 -38.63 0.48 3.78
N LYS A 148 -38.85 1.79 3.96
CA LYS A 148 -40.18 2.30 4.30
C LYS A 148 -41.03 2.39 3.07
#